data_1c78d59fc5a287c6c9fa2ec030ce52b5
#
_entry.id   1c78d59fc5a287c6c9fa2ec030ce52b5
#
_cell.length_a   1.000
_cell.length_b   1.000
_cell.length_c   1.000
_cell.angle_alpha   90.00
_cell.angle_beta   90.00
_cell.angle_gamma   90.00
#
_symmetry.space_group_name_H-M   'P 1'
#
loop_
_entity.id
_entity.type
_entity.pdbx_description
1 polymer ?
#
loop_
_entity_poly.entity_id
_entity_poly.type
_entity_poly.pdbx_seq_one_letter_code
_entity_poly.pdbx_strand_id
1 'polypeptide(L)'
;MTSDDTAPAAFSRSMETCAQLSPEQAGAVLDLLAEAARTDGQQAVSEQGRLQLSGGEREGVRHLLLTVGGTLVGYAQLEDTDPVEAPAAELVVHPSHRGRGHGRALGTALLAASGKRLRVWAHGAHSAARHLAQVLGLTLFRELRQMRRPLTGMELPEPVLPAGVTVRTFVPGEDDAAWLAANADAFAHHPEQGSLTQRDLDDRTAQPWFDPAGFFLAFRDGELAGFHWTKVHAQERLGEVYVVGVRPGAQGGGLGKALTAIGLRHLAAQGLPTAMLYVDADNKAAVTVYERLGFTVHETDLMYRTES
;
A
#
# COMPACT_ATOMS: atom_id res chain seq x y z
N MET A 1 44.86 11.72 -41.87
CA MET A 1 44.15 12.12 -40.64
C MET A 1 42.72 11.63 -40.80
N THR A 2 42.47 10.42 -40.35
CA THR A 2 41.14 9.80 -40.35
C THR A 2 40.55 10.06 -38.97
N SER A 3 39.54 10.92 -38.92
CA SER A 3 38.76 11.18 -37.72
C SER A 3 37.93 9.93 -37.40
N ASP A 4 38.30 9.27 -36.33
CA ASP A 4 37.55 8.14 -35.76
C ASP A 4 36.36 8.74 -34.98
N ASP A 5 35.24 8.91 -35.68
CA ASP A 5 33.98 9.39 -35.13
C ASP A 5 33.23 8.17 -34.58
N THR A 6 33.73 7.66 -33.45
CA THR A 6 33.04 6.60 -32.71
C THR A 6 31.90 7.23 -31.93
N ALA A 7 30.73 7.35 -32.58
CA ALA A 7 29.49 7.66 -31.88
C ALA A 7 29.30 6.65 -30.72
N PRO A 8 28.95 7.10 -29.48
CA PRO A 8 28.77 6.18 -28.38
C PRO A 8 27.63 5.22 -28.71
N ALA A 9 27.93 3.91 -28.61
CA ALA A 9 26.96 2.86 -28.84
C ALA A 9 25.70 3.15 -28.04
N ALA A 10 24.60 3.41 -28.74
CA ALA A 10 23.30 3.60 -28.11
C ALA A 10 22.95 2.29 -27.38
N PHE A 11 23.09 2.25 -26.07
CA PHE A 11 22.73 1.09 -25.27
C PHE A 11 21.28 0.70 -25.60
N SER A 12 21.11 -0.52 -26.10
CA SER A 12 19.79 -1.06 -26.45
C SER A 12 18.87 -1.08 -25.22
N ARG A 13 17.72 -0.44 -25.35
CA ARG A 13 16.64 -0.51 -24.36
C ARG A 13 15.82 -1.77 -24.63
N SER A 14 15.60 -2.59 -23.61
CA SER A 14 14.74 -3.78 -23.67
C SER A 14 13.65 -3.71 -22.61
N MET A 15 12.47 -4.22 -22.93
CA MET A 15 11.33 -4.36 -22.03
C MET A 15 10.91 -5.83 -22.00
N GLU A 16 10.95 -6.42 -20.82
CA GLU A 16 10.47 -7.78 -20.58
C GLU A 16 9.18 -7.70 -19.77
N THR A 17 8.20 -8.56 -20.07
CA THR A 17 6.96 -8.70 -19.29
C THR A 17 6.82 -10.16 -18.88
N CYS A 18 6.60 -10.42 -17.59
CA CYS A 18 6.43 -11.77 -17.04
C CYS A 18 5.33 -11.80 -15.97
N ALA A 19 4.74 -12.97 -15.77
CA ALA A 19 3.75 -13.21 -14.72
C ALA A 19 4.39 -13.47 -13.35
N GLN A 20 5.67 -13.93 -13.38
CA GLN A 20 6.46 -14.22 -12.18
C GLN A 20 7.89 -13.78 -12.39
N LEU A 21 8.50 -13.20 -11.36
CA LEU A 21 9.94 -12.89 -11.37
C LEU A 21 10.76 -14.13 -10.99
N SER A 22 11.90 -14.32 -11.64
CA SER A 22 12.92 -15.23 -11.11
C SER A 22 13.49 -14.67 -9.79
N PRO A 23 14.12 -15.50 -8.94
CA PRO A 23 14.77 -15.01 -7.73
C PRO A 23 15.81 -13.92 -7.99
N GLU A 24 16.53 -14.00 -9.09
CA GLU A 24 17.51 -12.98 -9.52
C GLU A 24 16.82 -11.68 -9.93
N GLN A 25 15.75 -11.75 -10.72
CA GLN A 25 14.96 -10.59 -11.11
C GLN A 25 14.31 -9.91 -9.88
N ALA A 26 13.75 -10.70 -8.96
CA ALA A 26 13.17 -10.18 -7.74
C ALA A 26 14.22 -9.46 -6.87
N GLY A 27 15.42 -10.03 -6.73
CA GLY A 27 16.54 -9.38 -6.06
C GLY A 27 16.92 -8.04 -6.70
N ALA A 28 17.07 -8.01 -8.02
CA ALA A 28 17.39 -6.78 -8.74
C ALA A 28 16.30 -5.71 -8.62
N VAL A 29 15.02 -6.11 -8.61
CA VAL A 29 13.90 -5.19 -8.38
C VAL A 29 13.94 -4.64 -6.95
N LEU A 30 14.19 -5.47 -5.94
CA LEU A 30 14.30 -5.03 -4.54
C LEU A 30 15.44 -4.02 -4.35
N ASP A 31 16.59 -4.24 -5.00
CA ASP A 31 17.73 -3.31 -4.96
C ASP A 31 17.37 -1.96 -5.60
N LEU A 32 16.67 -1.99 -6.75
CA LEU A 32 16.18 -0.79 -7.42
C LEU A 32 15.18 -0.02 -6.54
N LEU A 33 14.25 -0.72 -5.89
CA LEU A 33 13.28 -0.13 -4.97
C LEU A 33 13.96 0.50 -3.75
N ALA A 34 14.96 -0.18 -3.17
CA ALA A 34 15.73 0.31 -2.03
C ALA A 34 16.53 1.58 -2.40
N GLU A 35 17.13 1.64 -3.58
CA GLU A 35 17.84 2.83 -4.06
C GLU A 35 16.89 4.00 -4.30
N ALA A 36 15.72 3.74 -4.91
CA ALA A 36 14.71 4.76 -5.11
C ALA A 36 14.20 5.29 -3.76
N ALA A 37 13.90 4.40 -2.81
CA ALA A 37 13.42 4.79 -1.48
C ALA A 37 14.44 5.64 -0.71
N ARG A 38 15.75 5.30 -0.77
CA ARG A 38 16.81 6.11 -0.17
C ARG A 38 16.90 7.51 -0.78
N THR A 39 16.67 7.63 -2.09
CA THR A 39 16.75 8.91 -2.80
C THR A 39 15.52 9.77 -2.58
N ASP A 40 14.33 9.15 -2.57
CA ASP A 40 13.04 9.85 -2.54
C ASP A 40 12.50 10.04 -1.11
N GLY A 41 13.09 9.35 -0.13
CA GLY A 41 12.65 9.37 1.27
C GLY A 41 11.41 8.53 1.55
N GLN A 42 10.91 7.77 0.55
CA GLN A 42 9.72 6.93 0.67
C GLN A 42 9.73 5.77 -0.33
N GLN A 43 8.88 4.78 -0.08
CA GLN A 43 8.75 3.61 -0.94
C GLN A 43 8.08 3.96 -2.27
N ALA A 44 8.60 3.42 -3.37
CA ALA A 44 8.05 3.63 -4.72
C ALA A 44 6.93 2.63 -5.08
N VAL A 45 6.77 1.57 -4.28
CA VAL A 45 5.80 0.49 -4.46
C VAL A 45 5.15 0.20 -3.11
N SER A 46 3.86 -0.03 -3.10
CA SER A 46 3.06 -0.36 -1.92
C SER A 46 3.53 -1.66 -1.25
N GLU A 47 3.04 -1.93 -0.04
CA GLU A 47 3.30 -3.20 0.63
C GLU A 47 2.75 -4.38 -0.18
N GLN A 48 1.53 -4.26 -0.71
CA GLN A 48 0.93 -5.28 -1.56
C GLN A 48 1.82 -5.58 -2.78
N GLY A 49 2.28 -4.53 -3.46
CA GLY A 49 3.20 -4.68 -4.58
C GLY A 49 4.50 -5.40 -4.21
N ARG A 50 5.06 -5.11 -3.02
CA ARG A 50 6.27 -5.80 -2.53
C ARG A 50 6.04 -7.26 -2.18
N LEU A 51 4.90 -7.60 -1.57
CA LEU A 51 4.52 -8.99 -1.26
C LEU A 51 4.40 -9.84 -2.54
N GLN A 52 4.01 -9.22 -3.65
CA GLN A 52 3.87 -9.89 -4.93
C GLN A 52 5.22 -10.16 -5.64
N LEU A 53 6.33 -9.55 -5.22
CA LEU A 53 7.66 -9.77 -5.84
C LEU A 53 8.21 -11.18 -5.58
N SER A 54 7.91 -11.78 -4.45
CA SER A 54 8.46 -13.06 -4.00
C SER A 54 7.41 -14.17 -3.81
N GLY A 55 6.13 -13.84 -3.92
CA GLY A 55 5.02 -14.75 -3.63
C GLY A 55 4.69 -15.79 -4.72
N GLY A 56 5.50 -15.92 -5.76
CA GLY A 56 5.22 -16.76 -6.93
C GLY A 56 4.19 -16.14 -7.87
N GLU A 57 3.79 -16.89 -8.90
CA GLU A 57 2.79 -16.42 -9.87
C GLU A 57 1.45 -16.15 -9.19
N ARG A 58 0.85 -15.01 -9.55
CA ARG A 58 -0.50 -14.60 -9.14
C ARG A 58 -1.32 -14.25 -10.39
N GLU A 59 -2.51 -14.82 -10.48
CA GLU A 59 -3.45 -14.49 -11.54
C GLU A 59 -3.72 -12.96 -11.52
N GLY A 60 -3.70 -12.35 -12.71
CA GLY A 60 -3.91 -10.91 -12.86
C GLY A 60 -2.69 -10.04 -12.55
N VAL A 61 -1.59 -10.57 -12.01
CA VAL A 61 -0.37 -9.79 -11.73
C VAL A 61 0.65 -9.96 -12.86
N ARG A 62 1.23 -8.84 -13.31
CA ARG A 62 2.30 -8.80 -14.32
C ARG A 62 3.41 -7.85 -13.90
N HIS A 63 4.64 -8.24 -14.19
CA HIS A 63 5.85 -7.48 -13.92
C HIS A 63 6.48 -7.02 -15.23
N LEU A 64 6.88 -5.76 -15.32
CA LEU A 64 7.57 -5.17 -16.46
C LEU A 64 8.97 -4.72 -16.02
N LEU A 65 9.99 -5.28 -16.66
CA LEU A 65 11.39 -4.97 -16.37
C LEU A 65 11.97 -4.20 -17.55
N LEU A 66 12.47 -2.99 -17.28
CA LEU A 66 13.14 -2.16 -18.27
C LEU A 66 14.63 -2.20 -18.06
N THR A 67 15.37 -2.69 -19.05
CA THR A 67 16.84 -2.75 -19.03
C THR A 67 17.46 -1.85 -20.08
N VAL A 68 18.66 -1.38 -19.79
CA VAL A 68 19.53 -0.64 -20.72
C VAL A 68 20.94 -1.21 -20.64
N GLY A 69 21.43 -1.74 -21.73
CA GLY A 69 22.72 -2.41 -21.73
C GLY A 69 22.83 -3.61 -20.78
N GLY A 70 21.70 -4.31 -20.55
CA GLY A 70 21.62 -5.44 -19.62
C GLY A 70 21.39 -5.06 -18.15
N THR A 71 21.43 -3.76 -17.81
CA THR A 71 21.19 -3.29 -16.44
C THR A 71 19.73 -2.93 -16.24
N LEU A 72 19.10 -3.38 -15.14
CA LEU A 72 17.74 -3.01 -14.77
C LEU A 72 17.71 -1.51 -14.37
N VAL A 73 16.96 -0.70 -15.11
CA VAL A 73 16.85 0.74 -14.90
C VAL A 73 15.44 1.19 -14.54
N GLY A 74 14.47 0.31 -14.66
CA GLY A 74 13.08 0.61 -14.32
C GLY A 74 12.27 -0.66 -14.14
N TYR A 75 11.24 -0.55 -13.31
CA TYR A 75 10.32 -1.62 -13.00
C TYR A 75 8.90 -1.07 -12.96
N ALA A 76 7.95 -1.87 -13.38
CA ALA A 76 6.54 -1.61 -13.16
C ALA A 76 5.80 -2.90 -12.84
N GLN A 77 4.72 -2.76 -12.08
CA GLN A 77 3.80 -3.84 -11.74
C GLN A 77 2.39 -3.44 -12.15
N LEU A 78 1.67 -4.38 -12.73
CA LEU A 78 0.26 -4.25 -13.10
C LEU A 78 -0.52 -5.32 -12.34
N GLU A 79 -1.57 -4.91 -11.64
CA GLU A 79 -2.52 -5.78 -10.94
C GLU A 79 -3.90 -5.63 -11.56
N ASP A 80 -4.41 -6.71 -12.14
CA ASP A 80 -5.68 -6.84 -12.83
C ASP A 80 -6.49 -7.98 -12.18
N THR A 81 -6.75 -7.83 -10.88
CA THR A 81 -7.39 -8.85 -10.03
C THR A 81 -8.86 -8.55 -9.78
N ASP A 82 -9.31 -7.31 -9.98
CA ASP A 82 -10.69 -6.88 -9.81
C ASP A 82 -11.41 -6.90 -11.17
N PRO A 83 -12.52 -7.67 -11.31
CA PRO A 83 -13.23 -7.79 -12.58
C PRO A 83 -13.99 -6.50 -12.98
N VAL A 84 -14.18 -5.56 -12.09
CA VAL A 84 -14.98 -4.34 -12.32
C VAL A 84 -14.07 -3.12 -12.49
N GLU A 85 -13.10 -2.97 -11.61
CA GLU A 85 -12.20 -1.84 -11.59
C GLU A 85 -11.14 -1.90 -12.71
N ALA A 86 -10.64 -0.75 -13.11
CA ALA A 86 -9.50 -0.73 -14.03
C ALA A 86 -8.25 -1.29 -13.32
N PRO A 87 -7.36 -2.01 -14.05
CA PRO A 87 -6.11 -2.48 -13.49
C PRO A 87 -5.32 -1.38 -12.78
N ALA A 88 -4.73 -1.72 -11.64
CA ALA A 88 -3.85 -0.82 -10.88
C ALA A 88 -2.39 -1.07 -11.21
N ALA A 89 -1.58 -0.02 -11.21
CA ALA A 89 -0.15 -0.15 -11.47
C ALA A 89 0.68 0.76 -10.57
N GLU A 90 1.91 0.35 -10.38
CA GLU A 90 2.98 1.12 -9.76
C GLU A 90 4.21 1.06 -10.66
N LEU A 91 5.02 2.11 -10.70
CA LEU A 91 6.24 2.10 -11.49
C LEU A 91 7.35 2.91 -10.80
N VAL A 92 8.57 2.49 -11.06
CA VAL A 92 9.78 3.15 -10.56
C VAL A 92 10.86 3.19 -11.63
N VAL A 93 11.64 4.27 -11.65
CA VAL A 93 12.85 4.40 -12.46
C VAL A 93 14.02 4.65 -11.53
N HIS A 94 15.10 3.91 -11.73
CA HIS A 94 16.34 4.07 -10.97
C HIS A 94 16.78 5.54 -10.95
N PRO A 95 17.08 6.13 -9.78
CA PRO A 95 17.34 7.56 -9.65
C PRO A 95 18.35 8.12 -10.65
N SER A 96 19.49 7.42 -10.86
CA SER A 96 20.52 7.85 -11.80
C SER A 96 20.14 7.74 -13.29
N HIS A 97 18.99 7.10 -13.60
CA HIS A 97 18.48 6.92 -14.95
C HIS A 97 17.23 7.74 -15.27
N ARG A 98 16.78 8.61 -14.33
CA ARG A 98 15.63 9.50 -14.53
C ARG A 98 15.91 10.59 -15.57
N GLY A 99 14.85 11.21 -16.08
CA GLY A 99 14.97 12.28 -17.09
C GLY A 99 15.32 11.80 -18.50
N ARG A 100 15.35 10.47 -18.74
CA ARG A 100 15.75 9.87 -20.03
C ARG A 100 14.60 9.16 -20.76
N GLY A 101 13.36 9.44 -20.38
CA GLY A 101 12.14 8.87 -20.98
C GLY A 101 11.80 7.44 -20.56
N HIS A 102 12.49 6.86 -19.56
CA HIS A 102 12.22 5.49 -19.10
C HIS A 102 10.84 5.36 -18.43
N GLY A 103 10.43 6.35 -17.61
CA GLY A 103 9.09 6.36 -17.01
C GLY A 103 7.98 6.40 -18.06
N ARG A 104 8.15 7.21 -19.12
CA ARG A 104 7.21 7.22 -20.25
C ARG A 104 7.13 5.87 -20.96
N ALA A 105 8.26 5.20 -21.16
CA ALA A 105 8.30 3.87 -21.80
C ALA A 105 7.53 2.85 -20.96
N LEU A 106 7.77 2.80 -19.63
CA LEU A 106 7.02 1.93 -18.70
C LEU A 106 5.52 2.25 -18.69
N GLY A 107 5.15 3.52 -18.55
CA GLY A 107 3.76 3.95 -18.53
C GLY A 107 3.02 3.62 -19.83
N THR A 108 3.68 3.78 -21.00
CA THR A 108 3.12 3.38 -22.30
C THR A 108 2.91 1.86 -22.38
N ALA A 109 3.88 1.08 -21.87
CA ALA A 109 3.75 -0.38 -21.83
C ALA A 109 2.61 -0.83 -20.88
N LEU A 110 2.45 -0.18 -19.72
CA LEU A 110 1.33 -0.42 -18.81
C LEU A 110 -0.02 -0.12 -19.46
N LEU A 111 -0.15 1.01 -20.16
CA LEU A 111 -1.36 1.36 -20.90
C LEU A 111 -1.69 0.33 -21.99
N ALA A 112 -0.69 -0.19 -22.69
CA ALA A 112 -0.90 -1.25 -23.69
C ALA A 112 -1.33 -2.57 -23.00
N ALA A 113 -0.68 -2.93 -21.90
CA ALA A 113 -0.94 -4.17 -21.16
C ALA A 113 -2.31 -4.19 -20.48
N SER A 114 -2.83 -3.02 -20.07
CA SER A 114 -4.12 -2.86 -19.39
C SER A 114 -5.32 -2.62 -20.33
N GLY A 115 -5.13 -2.72 -21.67
CA GLY A 115 -6.19 -2.41 -22.63
C GLY A 115 -6.62 -0.94 -22.62
N LYS A 116 -5.72 -0.04 -22.23
CA LYS A 116 -5.93 1.41 -22.08
C LYS A 116 -6.87 1.83 -20.92
N ARG A 117 -7.22 0.91 -20.05
CA ARG A 117 -7.89 1.20 -18.77
C ARG A 117 -6.86 1.00 -17.67
N LEU A 118 -6.46 2.08 -16.95
CA LEU A 118 -5.34 2.01 -16.03
C LEU A 118 -5.56 2.97 -14.87
N ARG A 119 -5.22 2.52 -13.67
CA ARG A 119 -4.99 3.34 -12.48
C ARG A 119 -3.51 3.25 -12.12
N VAL A 120 -2.88 4.35 -11.76
CA VAL A 120 -1.44 4.38 -11.41
C VAL A 120 -1.26 5.12 -10.09
N TRP A 121 -0.64 4.47 -9.13
CA TRP A 121 -0.22 5.08 -7.89
C TRP A 121 1.07 5.89 -8.04
N ALA A 122 1.10 7.04 -7.40
CA ALA A 122 2.27 7.90 -7.26
C ALA A 122 2.44 8.25 -5.78
N HIS A 123 3.34 7.56 -5.13
CA HIS A 123 3.63 7.76 -3.71
C HIS A 123 4.36 9.10 -3.50
N GLY A 124 3.93 9.90 -2.49
CA GLY A 124 4.52 11.18 -2.09
C GLY A 124 4.29 12.35 -3.02
N ALA A 125 3.37 12.26 -3.95
CA ALA A 125 2.96 13.37 -4.80
C ALA A 125 4.11 14.11 -5.52
N HIS A 126 5.17 13.42 -5.92
CA HIS A 126 6.34 13.98 -6.58
C HIS A 126 5.99 14.69 -7.90
N SER A 127 6.68 15.80 -8.20
CA SER A 127 6.48 16.57 -9.45
C SER A 127 6.74 15.73 -10.71
N ALA A 128 7.72 14.82 -10.66
CA ALA A 128 8.01 13.91 -11.77
C ALA A 128 6.85 12.95 -12.08
N ALA A 129 6.16 12.44 -11.05
CA ALA A 129 4.98 11.59 -11.22
C ALA A 129 3.80 12.36 -11.80
N ARG A 130 3.57 13.60 -11.33
CA ARG A 130 2.53 14.49 -11.89
C ARG A 130 2.79 14.79 -13.36
N HIS A 131 4.04 15.11 -13.71
CA HIS A 131 4.42 15.33 -15.10
C HIS A 131 4.21 14.07 -15.96
N LEU A 132 4.61 12.90 -15.45
CA LEU A 132 4.41 11.63 -16.16
C LEU A 132 2.92 11.34 -16.39
N ALA A 133 2.08 11.55 -15.40
CA ALA A 133 0.62 11.41 -15.52
C ALA A 133 0.07 12.31 -16.64
N GLN A 134 0.47 13.58 -16.69
CA GLN A 134 0.09 14.51 -17.77
C GLN A 134 0.54 14.01 -19.14
N VAL A 135 1.79 13.56 -19.29
CA VAL A 135 2.34 13.03 -20.54
C VAL A 135 1.60 11.77 -21.01
N LEU A 136 1.10 10.96 -20.09
CA LEU A 136 0.33 9.75 -20.38
C LEU A 136 -1.18 10.00 -20.54
N GLY A 137 -1.65 11.26 -20.36
CA GLY A 137 -3.07 11.60 -20.46
C GLY A 137 -3.90 11.05 -19.30
N LEU A 138 -3.31 10.90 -18.12
CA LEU A 138 -3.98 10.43 -16.93
C LEU A 138 -4.48 11.60 -16.08
N THR A 139 -5.66 11.44 -15.46
CA THR A 139 -6.29 12.44 -14.57
C THR A 139 -6.20 11.98 -13.11
N LEU A 140 -6.07 12.94 -12.19
CA LEU A 140 -6.10 12.66 -10.75
C LEU A 140 -7.48 12.11 -10.38
N PHE A 141 -7.48 10.98 -9.69
CA PHE A 141 -8.71 10.25 -9.31
C PHE A 141 -8.89 10.13 -7.81
N ARG A 142 -7.80 9.87 -7.05
CA ARG A 142 -7.85 9.56 -5.62
C ARG A 142 -6.65 10.15 -4.91
N GLU A 143 -6.84 10.59 -3.68
CA GLU A 143 -5.79 11.03 -2.77
C GLU A 143 -5.83 10.18 -1.51
N LEU A 144 -4.74 9.51 -1.17
CA LEU A 144 -4.57 8.75 0.06
C LEU A 144 -3.63 9.52 0.99
N ARG A 145 -4.13 9.89 2.16
CA ARG A 145 -3.37 10.65 3.15
C ARG A 145 -2.71 9.71 4.14
N GLN A 146 -1.41 9.84 4.30
CA GLN A 146 -0.72 9.34 5.48
C GLN A 146 -0.87 10.37 6.58
N MET A 147 -1.46 10.00 7.70
CA MET A 147 -1.60 10.87 8.87
C MET A 147 -0.75 10.33 10.02
N ARG A 148 -0.18 11.23 10.81
CA ARG A 148 0.66 10.88 11.98
C ARG A 148 0.22 11.61 13.22
N ARG A 149 0.43 10.95 14.38
CA ARG A 149 0.28 11.56 15.70
C ARG A 149 1.39 11.11 16.64
N PRO A 150 1.84 11.96 17.59
CA PRO A 150 2.70 11.51 18.69
C PRO A 150 1.97 10.52 19.60
N LEU A 151 2.69 9.50 20.08
CA LEU A 151 2.25 8.59 21.14
C LEU A 151 2.80 8.97 22.51
N THR A 152 3.79 9.87 22.54
CA THR A 152 4.40 10.39 23.76
C THR A 152 4.10 11.87 23.91
N GLY A 153 3.96 12.36 25.16
CA GLY A 153 3.68 13.77 25.45
C GLY A 153 2.26 14.23 25.17
N MET A 154 1.38 13.34 24.76
CA MET A 154 -0.05 13.57 24.56
C MET A 154 -0.87 12.51 25.30
N GLU A 155 -2.05 12.88 25.77
CA GLU A 155 -2.98 11.94 26.34
C GLU A 155 -3.50 10.97 25.27
N LEU A 156 -3.45 9.67 25.59
CA LEU A 156 -4.01 8.64 24.74
C LEU A 156 -5.51 8.49 25.00
N PRO A 157 -6.32 8.27 23.94
CA PRO A 157 -7.76 8.10 24.12
C PRO A 157 -8.06 6.87 24.99
N GLU A 158 -9.07 6.99 25.88
CA GLU A 158 -9.55 5.85 26.64
C GLU A 158 -10.45 4.97 25.77
N PRO A 159 -10.24 3.63 25.79
CA PRO A 159 -11.08 2.69 25.07
C PRO A 159 -12.41 2.46 25.83
N VAL A 160 -13.45 3.17 25.41
CA VAL A 160 -14.80 2.97 25.95
C VAL A 160 -15.55 2.02 25.04
N LEU A 161 -15.63 0.75 25.44
CA LEU A 161 -16.37 -0.26 24.70
C LEU A 161 -17.87 -0.08 24.84
N PRO A 162 -18.65 -0.25 23.76
CA PRO A 162 -20.11 -0.33 23.85
C PRO A 162 -20.56 -1.49 24.74
N ALA A 163 -21.74 -1.39 25.34
CA ALA A 163 -22.31 -2.45 26.17
C ALA A 163 -22.39 -3.79 25.40
N GLY A 164 -22.05 -4.89 26.05
CA GLY A 164 -22.08 -6.23 25.49
C GLY A 164 -20.94 -6.54 24.51
N VAL A 165 -19.98 -5.63 24.34
CA VAL A 165 -18.81 -5.89 23.50
C VAL A 165 -17.65 -6.40 24.34
N THR A 166 -17.04 -7.50 23.88
CA THR A 166 -15.78 -8.05 24.42
C THR A 166 -14.67 -7.97 23.35
N VAL A 167 -13.42 -7.86 23.80
CA VAL A 167 -12.27 -7.79 22.90
C VAL A 167 -11.24 -8.84 23.30
N ARG A 168 -10.71 -9.56 22.29
CA ARG A 168 -9.55 -10.44 22.43
C ARG A 168 -8.62 -10.27 21.24
N THR A 169 -7.45 -10.89 21.33
CA THR A 169 -6.50 -10.94 20.20
C THR A 169 -6.89 -12.02 19.20
N PHE A 170 -6.43 -11.83 17.97
CA PHE A 170 -6.58 -12.74 16.85
C PHE A 170 -5.76 -14.01 17.06
N VAL A 171 -6.31 -15.16 16.68
CA VAL A 171 -5.64 -16.47 16.70
C VAL A 171 -5.49 -16.94 15.26
N PRO A 172 -4.27 -16.94 14.69
CA PRO A 172 -4.02 -17.40 13.33
C PRO A 172 -4.55 -18.82 13.10
N GLY A 173 -5.21 -19.03 11.96
CA GLY A 173 -5.81 -20.30 11.57
C GLY A 173 -7.19 -20.57 12.19
N GLU A 174 -7.51 -19.98 13.34
CA GLU A 174 -8.83 -20.11 13.97
C GLU A 174 -9.78 -18.98 13.55
N ASP A 175 -9.26 -17.75 13.49
CA ASP A 175 -10.05 -16.55 13.24
C ASP A 175 -10.02 -16.09 11.78
N ASP A 176 -9.21 -16.70 10.93
CA ASP A 176 -8.94 -16.26 9.56
C ASP A 176 -10.23 -16.04 8.76
N ALA A 177 -11.09 -17.07 8.68
CA ALA A 177 -12.32 -16.99 7.90
C ALA A 177 -13.30 -15.94 8.45
N ALA A 178 -13.42 -15.85 9.78
CA ALA A 178 -14.29 -14.88 10.43
C ALA A 178 -13.80 -13.44 10.19
N TRP A 179 -12.48 -13.24 10.27
CA TRP A 179 -11.90 -11.93 9.99
C TRP A 179 -12.02 -11.54 8.52
N LEU A 180 -11.74 -12.43 7.57
CA LEU A 180 -11.89 -12.16 6.13
C LEU A 180 -13.34 -11.75 5.79
N ALA A 181 -14.33 -12.45 6.35
CA ALA A 181 -15.73 -12.09 6.18
C ALA A 181 -16.06 -10.72 6.77
N ALA A 182 -15.58 -10.42 7.99
CA ALA A 182 -15.81 -9.13 8.64
C ALA A 182 -15.09 -7.99 7.91
N ASN A 183 -13.91 -8.25 7.34
CA ASN A 183 -13.17 -7.31 6.52
C ASN A 183 -13.91 -6.98 5.22
N ALA A 184 -14.41 -8.00 4.51
CA ALA A 184 -15.20 -7.81 3.30
C ALA A 184 -16.47 -6.97 3.57
N ASP A 185 -17.17 -7.24 4.67
CA ASP A 185 -18.36 -6.46 5.07
C ASP A 185 -18.01 -5.01 5.43
N ALA A 186 -16.94 -4.81 6.23
CA ALA A 186 -16.54 -3.48 6.70
C ALA A 186 -16.05 -2.59 5.54
N PHE A 187 -15.46 -3.20 4.52
CA PHE A 187 -14.86 -2.53 3.36
C PHE A 187 -15.55 -2.85 2.03
N ALA A 188 -16.85 -3.16 2.06
CA ALA A 188 -17.63 -3.50 0.86
C ALA A 188 -17.57 -2.45 -0.28
N HIS A 189 -17.29 -1.18 0.08
CA HIS A 189 -17.14 -0.07 -0.88
C HIS A 189 -15.67 0.30 -1.17
N HIS A 190 -14.72 -0.50 -0.67
CA HIS A 190 -13.28 -0.28 -0.86
C HIS A 190 -12.67 -1.52 -1.54
N PRO A 191 -12.57 -1.51 -2.87
CA PRO A 191 -12.27 -2.73 -3.64
C PRO A 191 -10.95 -3.40 -3.23
N GLU A 192 -9.89 -2.62 -2.97
CA GLU A 192 -8.58 -3.17 -2.61
C GLU A 192 -8.59 -3.86 -1.23
N GLN A 193 -9.22 -3.22 -0.21
CA GLN A 193 -9.25 -3.77 1.15
C GLN A 193 -10.33 -4.83 1.32
N GLY A 194 -11.50 -4.66 0.68
CA GLY A 194 -12.64 -5.57 0.82
C GLY A 194 -12.46 -6.90 0.10
N SER A 195 -11.54 -7.00 -0.86
CA SER A 195 -11.30 -8.20 -1.67
C SER A 195 -10.17 -9.10 -1.18
N LEU A 196 -9.61 -8.86 0.02
CA LEU A 196 -8.54 -9.68 0.57
C LEU A 196 -8.93 -11.15 0.67
N THR A 197 -8.05 -12.01 0.17
CA THR A 197 -8.19 -13.47 0.16
C THR A 197 -7.42 -14.12 1.32
N GLN A 198 -7.61 -15.43 1.53
CA GLN A 198 -6.80 -16.21 2.47
C GLN A 198 -5.30 -16.08 2.17
N ARG A 199 -4.92 -16.16 0.89
CA ARG A 199 -3.52 -15.98 0.48
C ARG A 199 -2.96 -14.62 0.88
N ASP A 200 -3.75 -13.56 0.76
CA ASP A 200 -3.33 -12.21 1.16
C ASP A 200 -3.15 -12.09 2.68
N LEU A 201 -3.97 -12.78 3.46
CA LEU A 201 -3.81 -12.90 4.90
C LEU A 201 -2.57 -13.71 5.26
N ASP A 202 -2.36 -14.86 4.64
CA ASP A 202 -1.19 -15.74 4.86
C ASP A 202 0.11 -15.01 4.55
N ASP A 203 0.18 -14.28 3.44
CA ASP A 203 1.36 -13.50 3.06
C ASP A 203 1.70 -12.41 4.10
N ARG A 204 0.70 -11.79 4.72
CA ARG A 204 0.90 -10.76 5.76
C ARG A 204 1.28 -11.37 7.10
N THR A 205 0.63 -12.45 7.48
CA THR A 205 0.91 -13.16 8.74
C THR A 205 2.27 -13.87 8.74
N ALA A 206 2.80 -14.18 7.54
CA ALA A 206 4.17 -14.69 7.37
C ALA A 206 5.25 -13.59 7.47
N GLN A 207 4.89 -12.31 7.51
CA GLN A 207 5.88 -11.23 7.57
C GLN A 207 6.52 -11.10 8.96
N PRO A 208 7.81 -10.72 9.04
CA PRO A 208 8.51 -10.55 10.33
C PRO A 208 7.89 -9.49 11.26
N TRP A 209 7.09 -8.56 10.72
CA TRP A 209 6.42 -7.53 11.51
C TRP A 209 5.10 -8.00 12.12
N PHE A 210 4.56 -9.15 11.71
CA PHE A 210 3.30 -9.65 12.22
C PHE A 210 3.39 -10.03 13.70
N ASP A 211 2.50 -9.45 14.49
CA ASP A 211 2.34 -9.75 15.90
C ASP A 211 0.84 -9.94 16.21
N PRO A 212 0.38 -11.17 16.50
CA PRO A 212 -1.03 -11.40 16.83
C PRO A 212 -1.47 -10.66 18.10
N ALA A 213 -0.56 -10.29 19.01
CA ALA A 213 -0.88 -9.49 20.19
C ALA A 213 -1.32 -8.05 19.85
N GLY A 214 -0.96 -7.57 18.65
CA GLY A 214 -1.39 -6.29 18.10
C GLY A 214 -2.62 -6.38 17.18
N PHE A 215 -3.26 -7.53 17.10
CA PHE A 215 -4.43 -7.75 16.26
C PHE A 215 -5.66 -8.05 17.12
N PHE A 216 -6.54 -7.07 17.27
CA PHE A 216 -7.69 -7.09 18.18
C PHE A 216 -8.98 -7.42 17.43
N LEU A 217 -9.78 -8.32 17.98
CA LEU A 217 -11.11 -8.70 17.50
C LEU A 217 -12.15 -8.33 18.56
N ALA A 218 -13.17 -7.60 18.15
CA ALA A 218 -14.30 -7.20 19.00
C ALA A 218 -15.54 -8.01 18.68
N PHE A 219 -16.11 -8.65 19.67
CA PHE A 219 -17.29 -9.49 19.57
C PHE A 219 -18.49 -8.86 20.28
N ARG A 220 -19.68 -8.97 19.68
CA ARG A 220 -20.96 -8.65 20.28
C ARG A 220 -21.89 -9.85 20.08
N ASP A 221 -22.49 -10.34 21.15
CA ASP A 221 -23.39 -11.51 21.12
C ASP A 221 -22.77 -12.75 20.45
N GLY A 222 -21.45 -12.93 20.58
CA GLY A 222 -20.69 -14.03 19.99
C GLY A 222 -20.27 -13.81 18.53
N GLU A 223 -20.74 -12.77 17.87
CA GLU A 223 -20.42 -12.44 16.50
C GLU A 223 -19.29 -11.40 16.41
N LEU A 224 -18.37 -11.57 15.46
CA LEU A 224 -17.30 -10.60 15.19
C LEU A 224 -17.91 -9.30 14.64
N ALA A 225 -17.88 -8.24 15.45
CA ALA A 225 -18.49 -6.94 15.19
C ALA A 225 -17.50 -5.92 14.59
N GLY A 226 -16.20 -6.08 14.89
CA GLY A 226 -15.17 -5.19 14.41
C GLY A 226 -13.78 -5.66 14.80
N PHE A 227 -12.77 -5.02 14.28
CA PHE A 227 -11.36 -5.41 14.50
C PHE A 227 -10.43 -4.21 14.36
N HIS A 228 -9.23 -4.36 14.93
CA HIS A 228 -8.11 -3.45 14.71
C HIS A 228 -6.81 -4.25 14.64
N TRP A 229 -6.17 -4.22 13.51
CA TRP A 229 -4.85 -4.78 13.29
C TRP A 229 -3.81 -3.66 13.32
N THR A 230 -2.82 -3.75 14.20
CA THR A 230 -1.69 -2.81 14.27
C THR A 230 -0.47 -3.40 13.59
N LYS A 231 0.43 -2.52 13.13
CA LYS A 231 1.71 -2.92 12.54
C LYS A 231 2.84 -2.05 13.08
N VAL A 232 4.00 -2.65 13.27
CA VAL A 232 5.20 -1.95 13.73
C VAL A 232 6.22 -1.88 12.61
N HIS A 233 6.61 -0.67 12.24
CA HIS A 233 7.75 -0.38 11.37
C HIS A 233 8.98 -0.16 12.25
N ALA A 234 9.71 -1.25 12.53
CA ALA A 234 10.77 -1.25 13.53
C ALA A 234 11.93 -0.29 13.19
N GLN A 235 12.30 -0.20 11.91
CA GLN A 235 13.42 0.65 11.47
C GLN A 235 13.07 2.14 11.61
N GLU A 236 11.86 2.53 11.28
CA GLU A 236 11.34 3.89 11.36
C GLU A 236 10.83 4.25 12.76
N ARG A 237 10.69 3.27 13.65
CA ARG A 237 10.05 3.39 14.96
C ARG A 237 8.64 3.98 14.89
N LEU A 238 7.87 3.55 13.90
CA LEU A 238 6.48 3.94 13.69
C LEU A 238 5.55 2.79 14.04
N GLY A 239 4.44 3.10 14.72
CA GLY A 239 3.30 2.22 14.86
C GLY A 239 2.23 2.58 13.84
N GLU A 240 1.62 1.61 13.22
CA GLU A 240 0.57 1.84 12.23
C GLU A 240 -0.77 1.30 12.72
N VAL A 241 -1.83 2.11 12.60
CA VAL A 241 -3.22 1.66 12.54
C VAL A 241 -3.39 1.02 11.18
N TYR A 242 -2.99 -0.26 11.06
CA TYR A 242 -2.85 -0.93 9.78
C TYR A 242 -4.19 -1.18 9.11
N VAL A 243 -5.13 -1.82 9.83
CA VAL A 243 -6.51 -1.97 9.40
C VAL A 243 -7.43 -1.83 10.62
N VAL A 244 -8.42 -0.95 10.55
CA VAL A 244 -9.50 -0.89 11.54
C VAL A 244 -10.84 -0.91 10.82
N GLY A 245 -11.68 -1.88 11.17
CA GLY A 245 -12.99 -2.09 10.54
C GLY A 245 -14.08 -2.35 11.56
N VAL A 246 -15.28 -1.88 11.24
CA VAL A 246 -16.51 -2.17 12.00
C VAL A 246 -17.58 -2.58 11.01
N ARG A 247 -18.15 -3.76 11.19
CA ARG A 247 -19.23 -4.26 10.32
C ARG A 247 -20.42 -3.29 10.33
N PRO A 248 -21.13 -3.13 9.20
CA PRO A 248 -22.23 -2.17 9.07
C PRO A 248 -23.25 -2.24 10.22
N GLY A 249 -23.66 -3.43 10.64
CA GLY A 249 -24.61 -3.65 11.73
C GLY A 249 -24.11 -3.27 13.14
N ALA A 250 -22.82 -3.00 13.32
CA ALA A 250 -22.19 -2.64 14.59
C ALA A 250 -21.70 -1.18 14.62
N GLN A 251 -21.90 -0.42 13.55
CA GLN A 251 -21.53 0.99 13.47
C GLN A 251 -22.42 1.90 14.33
N GLY A 252 -21.98 3.14 14.55
CA GLY A 252 -22.75 4.16 15.29
C GLY A 252 -22.63 4.13 16.81
N GLY A 253 -22.16 2.99 17.40
CA GLY A 253 -22.04 2.83 18.86
C GLY A 253 -20.67 3.19 19.46
N GLY A 254 -19.77 3.82 18.71
CA GLY A 254 -18.42 4.18 19.19
C GLY A 254 -17.38 3.06 19.15
N LEU A 255 -17.71 1.87 18.61
CA LEU A 255 -16.82 0.72 18.57
C LEU A 255 -15.52 1.01 17.80
N GLY A 256 -15.57 1.68 16.63
CA GLY A 256 -14.40 2.04 15.86
C GLY A 256 -13.43 2.96 16.64
N LYS A 257 -13.98 3.93 17.40
CA LYS A 257 -13.18 4.80 18.28
C LYS A 257 -12.52 4.00 19.40
N ALA A 258 -13.25 3.08 20.02
CA ALA A 258 -12.73 2.22 21.09
C ALA A 258 -11.61 1.31 20.57
N LEU A 259 -11.80 0.66 19.42
CA LEU A 259 -10.79 -0.18 18.77
C LEU A 259 -9.55 0.62 18.41
N THR A 260 -9.70 1.83 17.84
CA THR A 260 -8.57 2.72 17.54
C THR A 260 -7.82 3.08 18.84
N ALA A 261 -8.53 3.39 19.93
CA ALA A 261 -7.91 3.69 21.22
C ALA A 261 -7.12 2.49 21.78
N ILE A 262 -7.64 1.27 21.66
CA ILE A 262 -6.95 0.03 22.08
C ILE A 262 -5.62 -0.12 21.30
N GLY A 263 -5.65 -0.01 19.99
CA GLY A 263 -4.44 -0.14 19.19
C GLY A 263 -3.42 0.97 19.43
N LEU A 264 -3.84 2.22 19.60
CA LEU A 264 -2.93 3.32 19.95
C LEU A 264 -2.24 3.09 21.29
N ARG A 265 -2.96 2.56 22.30
CA ARG A 265 -2.38 2.21 23.60
C ARG A 265 -1.41 1.02 23.48
N HIS A 266 -1.74 0.03 22.68
CA HIS A 266 -0.85 -1.09 22.40
C HIS A 266 0.46 -0.60 21.76
N LEU A 267 0.40 0.22 20.73
CA LEU A 267 1.58 0.78 20.07
C LEU A 267 2.43 1.65 21.01
N ALA A 268 1.78 2.46 21.84
CA ALA A 268 2.48 3.26 22.86
C ALA A 268 3.17 2.39 23.93
N ALA A 269 2.53 1.30 24.36
CA ALA A 269 3.10 0.35 25.33
C ALA A 269 4.35 -0.35 24.79
N GLN A 270 4.52 -0.45 23.46
CA GLN A 270 5.75 -0.94 22.81
C GLN A 270 6.85 0.13 22.74
N GLY A 271 6.66 1.32 23.31
CA GLY A 271 7.65 2.38 23.34
C GLY A 271 7.84 3.12 22.01
N LEU A 272 6.85 3.05 21.12
CA LEU A 272 6.88 3.76 19.84
C LEU A 272 6.55 5.24 20.04
N PRO A 273 7.32 6.18 19.44
CA PRO A 273 7.10 7.61 19.64
C PRO A 273 5.93 8.17 18.82
N THR A 274 5.56 7.50 17.71
CA THR A 274 4.62 8.03 16.72
C THR A 274 3.73 6.91 16.19
N ALA A 275 2.43 7.21 16.05
CA ALA A 275 1.49 6.39 15.30
C ALA A 275 1.22 7.03 13.93
N MET A 276 0.98 6.19 12.93
CA MET A 276 0.53 6.59 11.61
C MET A 276 -0.67 5.77 11.14
N LEU A 277 -1.36 6.27 10.12
CA LEU A 277 -2.41 5.58 9.39
C LEU A 277 -2.53 6.11 7.97
N TYR A 278 -3.19 5.34 7.12
CA TYR A 278 -3.62 5.79 5.80
C TYR A 278 -5.14 5.98 5.77
N VAL A 279 -5.59 7.03 5.09
CA VAL A 279 -7.03 7.33 4.92
C VAL A 279 -7.28 8.07 3.62
N ASP A 280 -8.33 7.70 2.90
CA ASP A 280 -8.77 8.45 1.73
C ASP A 280 -9.19 9.87 2.09
N ALA A 281 -8.74 10.83 1.28
CA ALA A 281 -9.02 12.25 1.50
C ALA A 281 -10.52 12.59 1.37
N ASP A 282 -11.27 11.80 0.63
CA ASP A 282 -12.72 11.94 0.44
C ASP A 282 -13.53 11.28 1.57
N ASN A 283 -12.94 10.39 2.37
CA ASN A 283 -13.55 9.84 3.58
C ASN A 283 -13.55 10.87 4.72
N LYS A 284 -14.35 11.92 4.56
CA LYS A 284 -14.43 13.05 5.51
C LYS A 284 -14.77 12.61 6.94
N ALA A 285 -15.58 11.54 7.08
CA ALA A 285 -15.97 11.01 8.37
C ALA A 285 -14.77 10.45 9.12
N ALA A 286 -13.99 9.58 8.48
CA ALA A 286 -12.78 9.00 9.05
C ALA A 286 -11.70 10.07 9.32
N VAL A 287 -11.44 10.96 8.36
CA VAL A 287 -10.49 12.08 8.53
C VAL A 287 -10.84 12.90 9.78
N THR A 288 -12.12 13.29 9.95
CA THR A 288 -12.57 14.05 11.12
C THR A 288 -12.32 13.29 12.43
N VAL A 289 -12.55 11.97 12.46
CA VAL A 289 -12.28 11.14 13.65
C VAL A 289 -10.78 11.14 13.96
N TYR A 290 -9.92 10.94 12.96
CA TYR A 290 -8.48 10.90 13.17
C TYR A 290 -7.90 12.27 13.56
N GLU A 291 -8.39 13.37 12.99
CA GLU A 291 -8.01 14.74 13.44
C GLU A 291 -8.38 14.98 14.90
N ARG A 292 -9.56 14.57 15.34
CA ARG A 292 -9.97 14.64 16.77
C ARG A 292 -9.12 13.75 17.68
N LEU A 293 -8.53 12.69 17.14
CA LEU A 293 -7.58 11.83 17.84
C LEU A 293 -6.14 12.40 17.82
N GLY A 294 -5.94 13.59 17.23
CA GLY A 294 -4.66 14.27 17.19
C GLY A 294 -3.75 13.87 16.02
N PHE A 295 -4.29 13.18 15.01
CA PHE A 295 -3.55 12.92 13.78
C PHE A 295 -3.54 14.16 12.87
N THR A 296 -2.42 14.39 12.21
CA THR A 296 -2.25 15.44 11.19
C THR A 296 -1.72 14.82 9.90
N VAL A 297 -2.05 15.43 8.76
CA VAL A 297 -1.53 14.97 7.46
C VAL A 297 -0.03 15.13 7.43
N HIS A 298 0.68 14.06 7.13
CA HIS A 298 2.13 14.01 6.99
C HIS A 298 2.55 13.94 5.52
N GLU A 299 1.87 13.09 4.75
CA GLU A 299 2.15 12.83 3.35
C GLU A 299 0.86 12.50 2.59
N THR A 300 0.91 12.60 1.26
CA THR A 300 -0.24 12.27 0.40
C THR A 300 0.23 11.48 -0.80
N ASP A 301 -0.34 10.30 -1.01
CA ASP A 301 -0.21 9.52 -2.22
C ASP A 301 -1.32 9.87 -3.20
N LEU A 302 -1.02 9.85 -4.48
CA LEU A 302 -1.95 10.22 -5.54
C LEU A 302 -2.19 9.03 -6.46
N MET A 303 -3.45 8.77 -6.79
CA MET A 303 -3.80 7.82 -7.83
C MET A 303 -4.32 8.58 -9.06
N TYR A 304 -3.72 8.27 -10.19
CA TYR A 304 -4.16 8.77 -11.50
C TYR A 304 -4.88 7.68 -12.26
N ARG A 305 -5.80 8.04 -13.16
CA ARG A 305 -6.47 7.07 -14.03
C ARG A 305 -6.62 7.58 -15.44
N THR A 306 -6.81 6.64 -16.37
CA THR A 306 -7.31 6.96 -17.72
C THR A 306 -8.73 7.50 -17.63
N GLU A 307 -9.06 8.47 -18.46
CA GLU A 307 -10.47 8.84 -18.70
C GLU A 307 -11.18 7.67 -19.40
N SER A 308 -12.39 7.32 -18.94
CA SER A 308 -13.24 6.27 -19.51
C SER A 308 -13.90 6.72 -20.79
#